data_8fac69a27d501aef475a641e42d3b4ab
#
_entry.id   8fac69a27d501aef475a641e42d3b4ab
#
_cell.length_a   1.000
_cell.length_b   1.000
_cell.length_c   1.000
_cell.angle_alpha   90.00
_cell.angle_beta   90.00
_cell.angle_gamma   90.00
#
_symmetry.space_group_name_H-M   'P 1'
#
loop_
_entity.id
_entity.type
_entity.pdbx_description
1 polymer ?
#
loop_
_entity_poly.entity_id
_entity_poly.type
_entity_poly.pdbx_seq_one_letter_code
_entity_poly.pdbx_strand_id
1 'polypeptide(L)'
;MKLTAFSRFLIVMFILAALFFGYRQCKPQLEEKFGNKVEPTENTTPAEGQVGGEQMNENKGGATTSSDPNASNVPLSNAASTFSYVPAEPMNGKLKGVVELGASGFNSFIIRVDQQKNWKLEKAEFGSSLVYENMATDDDIRTGLKNYIRGMLDFGVPGKDIHFVVSSGAKSEPSVVKISNGLKALNYYVNEVTPQQEGTYGLNCIMPPSFEQNSFMVDIGSGNTKISWKTGSAIQALESHGAKYFQKSISDQQVYDDVRKTVGKVSGNNRGTCFIMGGIPFELAKQSRNGKERYTVLKAPLDYKSTGEKQKAGLNIYKAIYDETSCKNFVFDWDANFTIGFLLGLK
;
A
#
# COMPACT_ATOMS: atom_id res chain seq x y z
N MET A 1 -33.34 29.73 -35.59
CA MET A 1 -34.34 29.77 -34.50
C MET A 1 -33.61 29.54 -33.18
N LYS A 2 -33.65 30.50 -32.24
CA LYS A 2 -33.06 30.32 -30.90
C LYS A 2 -34.09 29.60 -30.01
N LEU A 3 -33.74 28.41 -29.53
CA LEU A 3 -34.58 27.66 -28.59
C LEU A 3 -34.79 28.48 -27.30
N THR A 4 -36.02 28.54 -26.83
CA THR A 4 -36.37 29.21 -25.56
C THR A 4 -35.79 28.44 -24.36
N ALA A 5 -35.62 29.08 -23.22
CA ALA A 5 -35.13 28.43 -21.99
C ALA A 5 -36.01 27.24 -21.60
N PHE A 6 -37.32 27.35 -21.79
CA PHE A 6 -38.30 26.26 -21.55
C PHE A 6 -38.08 25.04 -22.47
N SER A 7 -37.84 25.28 -23.77
CA SER A 7 -37.55 24.20 -24.72
C SER A 7 -36.25 23.45 -24.38
N ARG A 8 -35.23 24.17 -23.89
CA ARG A 8 -33.96 23.54 -23.43
C ARG A 8 -34.19 22.70 -22.19
N PHE A 9 -34.99 23.17 -21.24
CA PHE A 9 -35.34 22.44 -20.03
C PHE A 9 -36.09 21.13 -20.37
N LEU A 10 -37.07 21.16 -21.29
CA LEU A 10 -37.79 19.97 -21.74
C LEU A 10 -36.86 18.96 -22.42
N ILE A 11 -35.93 19.39 -23.26
CA ILE A 11 -34.96 18.51 -23.92
C ILE A 11 -34.09 17.79 -22.89
N VAL A 12 -33.58 18.50 -21.89
CA VAL A 12 -32.77 17.91 -20.82
C VAL A 12 -33.59 16.91 -20.01
N MET A 13 -34.83 17.21 -19.66
CA MET A 13 -35.73 16.28 -18.98
C MET A 13 -36.00 15.03 -19.78
N PHE A 14 -36.20 15.12 -21.10
CA PHE A 14 -36.37 13.94 -21.96
C PHE A 14 -35.12 13.09 -22.05
N ILE A 15 -33.93 13.70 -22.12
CA ILE A 15 -32.65 12.97 -22.13
C ILE A 15 -32.45 12.23 -20.79
N LEU A 16 -32.71 12.89 -19.67
CA LEU A 16 -32.59 12.26 -18.34
C LEU A 16 -33.58 11.11 -18.15
N ALA A 17 -34.83 11.28 -18.63
CA ALA A 17 -35.82 10.21 -18.61
C ALA A 17 -35.39 9.01 -19.47
N ALA A 18 -34.87 9.26 -20.69
CA ALA A 18 -34.38 8.18 -21.58
C ALA A 18 -33.19 7.43 -20.97
N LEU A 19 -32.27 8.15 -20.33
CA LEU A 19 -31.13 7.53 -19.61
C LEU A 19 -31.60 6.73 -18.41
N PHE A 20 -32.58 7.20 -17.65
CA PHE A 20 -33.15 6.49 -16.50
C PHE A 20 -33.87 5.21 -16.94
N PHE A 21 -34.68 5.27 -17.98
CA PHE A 21 -35.36 4.09 -18.51
C PHE A 21 -34.40 3.09 -19.15
N GLY A 22 -33.38 3.59 -19.88
CA GLY A 22 -32.30 2.74 -20.44
C GLY A 22 -31.51 2.02 -19.36
N TYR A 23 -31.13 2.71 -18.30
CA TYR A 23 -30.44 2.13 -17.14
C TYR A 23 -31.29 1.04 -16.46
N ARG A 24 -32.60 1.30 -16.28
CA ARG A 24 -33.52 0.35 -15.63
C ARG A 24 -33.74 -0.92 -16.44
N GLN A 25 -33.70 -0.83 -17.78
CA GLN A 25 -33.80 -2.01 -18.63
C GLN A 25 -32.49 -2.80 -18.75
N CYS A 26 -31.34 -2.12 -18.69
CA CYS A 26 -30.03 -2.78 -18.78
C CYS A 26 -29.55 -3.37 -17.46
N LYS A 27 -30.10 -2.93 -16.31
CA LYS A 27 -29.70 -3.40 -14.98
C LYS A 27 -29.74 -4.92 -14.80
N PRO A 28 -30.79 -5.65 -15.21
CA PRO A 28 -30.85 -7.12 -15.11
C PRO A 28 -29.74 -7.81 -15.93
N GLN A 29 -29.43 -7.30 -17.12
CA GLN A 29 -28.40 -7.89 -17.99
C GLN A 29 -26.97 -7.61 -17.51
N LEU A 30 -26.77 -6.50 -16.80
CA LEU A 30 -25.49 -6.16 -16.17
C LEU A 30 -25.24 -7.01 -14.91
N GLU A 31 -26.28 -7.26 -14.11
CA GLU A 31 -26.20 -8.15 -12.94
C GLU A 31 -25.95 -9.60 -13.33
N GLU A 32 -26.48 -10.07 -14.45
CA GLU A 32 -26.24 -11.42 -14.98
C GLU A 32 -24.81 -11.60 -15.54
N LYS A 33 -24.21 -10.55 -16.06
CA LYS A 33 -22.84 -10.58 -16.63
C LYS A 33 -21.71 -10.32 -15.62
N PHE A 34 -21.98 -9.62 -14.53
CA PHE A 34 -20.98 -9.15 -13.56
C PHE A 34 -21.29 -9.45 -12.09
N GLY A 35 -22.44 -10.04 -11.80
CA GLY A 35 -22.84 -10.41 -10.44
C GLY A 35 -22.38 -11.81 -10.08
N ASN A 36 -21.35 -11.92 -9.24
CA ASN A 36 -21.05 -13.15 -8.53
C ASN A 36 -22.19 -13.46 -7.56
N LYS A 37 -22.94 -14.54 -7.84
CA LYS A 37 -23.90 -15.12 -6.90
C LYS A 37 -23.17 -15.55 -5.62
N VAL A 38 -23.41 -14.86 -4.54
CA VAL A 38 -23.23 -15.37 -3.18
C VAL A 38 -24.62 -15.83 -2.72
N GLU A 39 -24.82 -17.13 -2.63
CA GLU A 39 -26.01 -17.70 -2.02
C GLU A 39 -25.92 -17.56 -0.48
N PRO A 40 -27.01 -17.19 0.19
CA PRO A 40 -27.05 -17.17 1.66
C PRO A 40 -27.31 -18.60 2.18
N THR A 41 -26.37 -19.11 2.95
CA THR A 41 -26.56 -20.34 3.74
C THR A 41 -27.37 -20.00 4.98
N GLU A 42 -28.54 -20.63 5.09
CA GLU A 42 -29.40 -20.60 6.27
C GLU A 42 -28.73 -21.25 7.49
N ASN A 43 -28.92 -20.59 8.64
CA ASN A 43 -28.63 -21.10 9.98
C ASN A 43 -29.47 -22.33 10.32
N THR A 44 -28.84 -23.39 10.79
CA THR A 44 -29.47 -24.35 11.70
C THR A 44 -28.55 -24.62 12.88
N THR A 45 -29.11 -24.37 14.07
CA THR A 45 -28.53 -24.55 15.40
C THR A 45 -28.54 -26.03 15.80
N PRO A 46 -27.74 -26.46 16.80
CA PRO A 46 -27.30 -27.85 16.97
C PRO A 46 -28.23 -28.66 17.89
N ALA A 47 -28.17 -29.98 17.73
CA ALA A 47 -28.68 -30.92 18.70
C ALA A 47 -27.59 -31.83 19.25
N GLU A 48 -27.60 -31.98 20.55
CA GLU A 48 -26.74 -32.80 21.41
C GLU A 48 -26.85 -34.31 21.14
N GLY A 49 -25.80 -35.06 21.48
CA GLY A 49 -25.99 -36.41 21.95
C GLY A 49 -24.94 -37.46 21.66
N GLN A 50 -24.13 -37.77 22.70
CA GLN A 50 -23.66 -39.09 23.15
C GLN A 50 -22.55 -39.87 22.42
N VAL A 51 -21.41 -39.95 23.02
CA VAL A 51 -20.75 -41.02 23.90
C VAL A 51 -20.68 -42.44 23.32
N GLY A 52 -19.46 -42.96 23.27
CA GLY A 52 -19.04 -44.36 23.15
C GLY A 52 -17.81 -44.48 22.27
N GLY A 53 -16.62 -44.85 22.63
CA GLY A 53 -16.19 -45.84 23.59
C GLY A 53 -15.40 -46.93 22.85
N GLU A 54 -14.08 -47.10 23.22
CA GLU A 54 -13.27 -48.30 23.08
C GLU A 54 -12.80 -48.72 21.65
N GLN A 55 -11.63 -49.26 21.37
CA GLN A 55 -10.51 -49.85 22.14
C GLN A 55 -9.27 -50.04 21.25
N MET A 56 -8.15 -50.18 21.90
CA MET A 56 -6.81 -50.58 21.45
C MET A 56 -6.76 -51.75 20.43
N ASN A 57 -5.74 -51.74 19.58
CA ASN A 57 -4.90 -52.92 19.46
C ASN A 57 -3.46 -52.64 19.00
N GLU A 58 -2.51 -53.10 19.78
CA GLU A 58 -1.09 -53.22 19.46
C GLU A 58 -0.86 -54.32 18.41
N ASN A 59 0.15 -54.17 17.55
CA ASN A 59 1.06 -55.27 17.34
C ASN A 59 2.43 -54.84 16.75
N LYS A 60 3.42 -55.50 17.32
CA LYS A 60 4.88 -55.44 17.13
C LYS A 60 5.35 -55.95 15.76
N GLY A 61 6.50 -55.46 15.36
CA GLY A 61 7.51 -56.35 14.85
C GLY A 61 8.33 -55.94 13.65
N GLY A 62 9.65 -55.75 13.84
CA GLY A 62 10.63 -56.16 12.87
C GLY A 62 11.53 -55.05 12.28
N ALA A 63 12.74 -54.97 12.86
CA ALA A 63 13.87 -54.22 12.36
C ALA A 63 14.41 -54.77 11.02
N THR A 64 14.93 -53.88 10.17
CA THR A 64 16.32 -54.07 9.64
C THR A 64 16.81 -52.75 8.98
N THR A 65 18.03 -52.45 9.29
CA THR A 65 18.92 -51.35 8.92
C THR A 65 19.25 -51.32 7.44
N SER A 66 19.31 -50.07 6.86
CA SER A 66 20.44 -49.68 6.03
C SER A 66 20.54 -48.14 5.98
N SER A 67 21.69 -47.68 6.35
CA SER A 67 22.19 -46.33 6.38
C SER A 67 22.42 -45.78 4.98
N ASP A 68 21.96 -44.54 4.72
CA ASP A 68 22.61 -43.66 3.79
C ASP A 68 22.45 -42.19 4.27
N PRO A 69 23.54 -41.45 4.46
CA PRO A 69 23.52 -40.11 5.02
C PRO A 69 23.64 -39.11 3.90
N ASN A 70 22.57 -38.44 3.49
CA ASN A 70 22.58 -37.03 3.07
C ASN A 70 21.25 -36.62 2.40
N ALA A 71 20.32 -36.15 3.18
CA ALA A 71 19.30 -35.20 2.72
C ALA A 71 18.69 -34.58 3.97
N SER A 72 19.23 -33.45 4.37
CA SER A 72 18.61 -32.59 5.38
C SER A 72 17.36 -31.95 4.77
N ASN A 73 16.27 -32.70 4.70
CA ASN A 73 14.94 -32.16 4.55
C ASN A 73 14.50 -31.67 5.92
N VAL A 74 14.81 -30.40 6.23
CA VAL A 74 14.13 -29.69 7.29
C VAL A 74 12.75 -29.29 6.70
N PRO A 75 11.63 -29.80 7.22
CA PRO A 75 10.33 -29.23 6.84
C PRO A 75 10.31 -27.81 7.35
N LEU A 76 10.25 -26.84 6.44
CA LEU A 76 9.86 -25.49 6.80
C LEU A 76 8.45 -25.59 7.38
N SER A 77 8.35 -25.54 8.69
CA SER A 77 7.08 -25.42 9.38
C SER A 77 6.43 -24.12 8.91
N ASN A 78 5.29 -24.21 8.24
CA ASN A 78 4.38 -23.11 7.92
C ASN A 78 3.70 -22.57 9.20
N ALA A 79 4.47 -22.24 10.22
CA ALA A 79 3.99 -21.37 11.28
C ALA A 79 4.04 -19.96 10.71
N ALA A 80 2.88 -19.37 10.43
CA ALA A 80 2.78 -17.96 10.10
C ALA A 80 3.53 -17.18 11.18
N SER A 81 4.67 -16.58 10.82
CA SER A 81 5.46 -15.81 11.77
C SER A 81 4.60 -14.61 12.21
N THR A 82 4.25 -14.56 13.48
CA THR A 82 3.50 -13.44 14.04
C THR A 82 4.49 -12.33 14.38
N PHE A 83 4.26 -11.14 13.85
CA PHE A 83 4.98 -9.94 14.23
C PHE A 83 4.19 -9.23 15.32
N SER A 84 4.79 -9.09 16.50
CA SER A 84 4.13 -8.45 17.65
C SER A 84 4.88 -7.18 18.06
N TYR A 85 4.45 -6.05 17.55
CA TYR A 85 4.88 -4.72 17.99
C TYR A 85 3.67 -3.83 18.14
N VAL A 86 3.59 -3.11 19.26
CA VAL A 86 2.52 -2.15 19.52
C VAL A 86 3.14 -0.77 19.63
N PRO A 87 2.86 0.15 18.69
CA PRO A 87 3.31 1.53 18.76
C PRO A 87 2.74 2.25 19.99
N ALA A 88 3.51 3.21 20.52
CA ALA A 88 3.02 4.09 21.57
C ALA A 88 1.89 5.00 21.04
N GLU A 89 0.79 5.13 21.79
CA GLU A 89 -0.28 6.06 21.46
C GLU A 89 0.15 7.51 21.71
N PRO A 90 -0.22 8.46 20.82
CA PRO A 90 0.13 9.86 20.98
C PRO A 90 -0.62 10.51 22.16
N MET A 91 0.12 11.18 23.04
CA MET A 91 -0.46 11.90 24.19
C MET A 91 -0.64 13.38 23.84
N ASN A 92 -1.87 13.89 23.96
CA ASN A 92 -2.22 15.29 23.63
C ASN A 92 -1.78 15.70 22.21
N GLY A 93 -1.82 14.76 21.28
CA GLY A 93 -1.37 14.94 19.90
C GLY A 93 -2.25 15.89 19.11
N LYS A 94 -1.64 16.58 18.13
CA LYS A 94 -2.30 17.47 17.18
C LYS A 94 -2.61 16.73 15.88
N LEU A 95 -3.72 17.12 15.23
CA LEU A 95 -4.03 16.64 13.89
C LEU A 95 -3.14 17.32 12.86
N LYS A 96 -2.58 16.51 11.96
CA LYS A 96 -1.87 16.96 10.75
C LYS A 96 -2.37 16.16 9.56
N GLY A 97 -2.46 16.81 8.40
CA GLY A 97 -2.89 16.20 7.17
C GLY A 97 -1.82 16.25 6.08
N VAL A 98 -1.72 15.21 5.27
CA VAL A 98 -0.84 15.19 4.10
C VAL A 98 -1.51 14.52 2.92
N VAL A 99 -1.23 15.04 1.74
CA VAL A 99 -1.62 14.47 0.46
C VAL A 99 -0.37 14.10 -0.31
N GLU A 100 -0.25 12.83 -0.63
CA GLU A 100 0.74 12.32 -1.55
C GLU A 100 0.26 12.52 -3.00
N LEU A 101 1.06 13.17 -3.82
CA LEU A 101 0.89 13.26 -5.26
C LEU A 101 1.80 12.20 -5.90
N GLY A 102 1.26 11.01 -6.13
CA GLY A 102 1.99 9.85 -6.63
C GLY A 102 1.78 9.59 -8.11
N ALA A 103 2.68 8.78 -8.74
CA ALA A 103 2.62 8.41 -10.16
C ALA A 103 1.43 7.49 -10.52
N SER A 104 0.68 6.99 -9.53
CA SER A 104 -0.49 6.13 -9.74
C SER A 104 -1.76 6.66 -9.09
N GLY A 105 -1.71 7.88 -8.55
CA GLY A 105 -2.84 8.52 -7.89
C GLY A 105 -2.45 9.28 -6.64
N PHE A 106 -3.45 9.81 -5.96
CA PHE A 106 -3.27 10.55 -4.72
C PHE A 106 -3.68 9.70 -3.54
N ASN A 107 -2.90 9.78 -2.49
CA ASN A 107 -3.26 9.22 -1.20
C ASN A 107 -3.30 10.36 -0.18
N SER A 108 -4.23 10.32 0.75
CA SER A 108 -4.24 11.27 1.84
C SER A 108 -4.28 10.59 3.18
N PHE A 109 -3.62 11.25 4.12
CA PHE A 109 -3.51 10.75 5.49
C PHE A 109 -3.77 11.89 6.46
N ILE A 110 -4.58 11.62 7.47
CA ILE A 110 -4.73 12.48 8.65
C ILE A 110 -4.19 11.68 9.82
N ILE A 111 -3.21 12.25 10.49
CA ILE A 111 -2.59 11.63 11.66
C ILE A 111 -2.78 12.52 12.90
N ARG A 112 -2.81 11.88 14.07
CA ARG A 112 -2.58 12.55 15.35
C ARG A 112 -1.14 12.30 15.75
N VAL A 113 -0.41 13.35 16.06
CA VAL A 113 1.00 13.26 16.44
C VAL A 113 1.29 14.13 17.67
N ASP A 114 2.03 13.57 18.64
CA ASP A 114 2.45 14.26 19.85
C ASP A 114 3.86 14.89 19.73
N GLN A 115 4.33 15.51 20.81
CA GLN A 115 5.65 16.14 20.83
C GLN A 115 6.81 15.13 20.77
N GLN A 116 6.60 13.91 21.24
CA GLN A 116 7.55 12.80 21.18
C GLN A 116 7.56 12.07 19.84
N LYS A 117 6.74 12.55 18.88
CA LYS A 117 6.55 11.94 17.56
C LYS A 117 5.86 10.58 17.60
N ASN A 118 5.23 10.21 18.72
CA ASN A 118 4.25 9.12 18.68
C ASN A 118 3.07 9.55 17.81
N TRP A 119 2.61 8.66 16.96
CA TRP A 119 1.56 9.00 16.01
C TRP A 119 0.56 7.86 15.80
N LYS A 120 -0.64 8.25 15.40
CA LYS A 120 -1.72 7.34 15.04
C LYS A 120 -2.39 7.80 13.77
N LEU A 121 -2.70 6.88 12.89
CA LEU A 121 -3.50 7.13 11.71
C LEU A 121 -4.97 7.31 12.12
N GLU A 122 -5.53 8.49 11.84
CA GLU A 122 -6.94 8.80 12.11
C GLU A 122 -7.81 8.57 10.87
N LYS A 123 -7.27 8.86 9.68
CA LYS A 123 -7.96 8.66 8.40
C LYS A 123 -6.97 8.46 7.28
N ALA A 124 -7.24 7.49 6.41
CA ALA A 124 -6.55 7.32 5.13
C ALA A 124 -7.58 7.25 4.01
N GLU A 125 -7.28 7.92 2.91
CA GLU A 125 -8.03 7.81 1.67
C GLU A 125 -7.04 7.48 0.56
N PHE A 126 -7.26 6.34 -0.08
CA PHE A 126 -6.48 5.89 -1.23
C PHE A 126 -7.32 6.25 -2.45
N GLY A 127 -6.95 7.35 -3.09
CA GLY A 127 -7.77 7.90 -4.15
C GLY A 127 -7.63 7.12 -5.45
N SER A 128 -8.76 6.69 -6.01
CA SER A 128 -8.97 6.80 -7.44
C SER A 128 -8.86 8.30 -7.71
N SER A 129 -7.74 8.68 -8.19
CA SER A 129 -7.25 10.02 -8.26
C SER A 129 -8.24 10.98 -8.90
N LEU A 130 -8.37 12.16 -8.32
CA LEU A 130 -8.73 13.42 -9.02
C LEU A 130 -7.98 13.57 -10.37
N VAL A 131 -6.93 12.80 -10.61
CA VAL A 131 -6.02 12.80 -11.77
C VAL A 131 -6.51 11.95 -12.92
N TYR A 132 -7.21 10.83 -12.66
CA TYR A 132 -7.59 9.89 -13.70
C TYR A 132 -9.03 10.10 -14.22
N GLU A 133 -9.86 10.76 -13.47
CA GLU A 133 -11.22 11.09 -13.89
C GLU A 133 -11.25 12.48 -14.54
N ASN A 134 -10.80 12.56 -15.81
CA ASN A 134 -11.09 13.69 -16.74
C ASN A 134 -11.22 15.08 -16.10
N MET A 135 -10.25 15.51 -15.34
CA MET A 135 -10.13 16.94 -15.02
C MET A 135 -9.71 17.67 -16.29
N ALA A 136 -10.68 17.93 -17.14
CA ALA A 136 -10.48 18.48 -18.47
C ALA A 136 -10.03 19.95 -18.42
N THR A 137 -10.38 20.69 -17.36
CA THR A 137 -10.11 22.12 -17.25
C THR A 137 -9.39 22.46 -15.93
N ASP A 138 -8.76 23.64 -15.89
CA ASP A 138 -8.14 24.16 -14.66
C ASP A 138 -9.18 24.46 -13.58
N ASP A 139 -10.41 24.79 -13.96
CA ASP A 139 -11.52 25.00 -13.01
C ASP A 139 -11.99 23.68 -12.36
N ASP A 140 -11.98 22.56 -13.09
CA ASP A 140 -12.30 21.24 -12.53
C ASP A 140 -11.26 20.84 -11.47
N ILE A 141 -9.96 21.05 -11.78
CA ILE A 141 -8.85 20.81 -10.86
C ILE A 141 -9.03 21.67 -9.61
N ARG A 142 -9.26 22.95 -9.78
CA ARG A 142 -9.43 23.92 -8.69
C ARG A 142 -10.59 23.52 -7.76
N THR A 143 -11.72 23.12 -8.34
CA THR A 143 -12.91 22.71 -7.60
C THR A 143 -12.66 21.40 -6.86
N GLY A 144 -12.07 20.40 -7.51
CA GLY A 144 -11.71 19.12 -6.91
C GLY A 144 -10.73 19.26 -5.74
N LEU A 145 -9.66 20.06 -5.92
CA LEU A 145 -8.69 20.35 -4.87
C LEU A 145 -9.33 21.07 -3.67
N LYS A 146 -10.21 22.05 -3.91
CA LYS A 146 -10.92 22.73 -2.83
C LYS A 146 -11.81 21.77 -2.02
N ASN A 147 -12.51 20.87 -2.69
CA ASN A 147 -13.36 19.88 -2.02
C ASN A 147 -12.53 18.90 -1.17
N TYR A 148 -11.39 18.47 -1.71
CA TYR A 148 -10.46 17.59 -1.02
C TYR A 148 -9.87 18.24 0.25
N ILE A 149 -9.40 19.50 0.13
CA ILE A 149 -8.90 20.29 1.25
C ILE A 149 -10.00 20.52 2.29
N ARG A 150 -11.22 20.81 1.84
CA ARG A 150 -12.38 20.97 2.73
C ARG A 150 -12.61 19.71 3.56
N GLY A 151 -12.52 18.51 2.98
CA GLY A 151 -12.66 17.26 3.71
C GLY A 151 -11.67 17.11 4.86
N MET A 152 -10.43 17.61 4.71
CA MET A 152 -9.44 17.63 5.79
C MET A 152 -9.78 18.70 6.85
N LEU A 153 -10.20 19.90 6.42
CA LEU A 153 -10.62 20.97 7.34
C LEU A 153 -11.83 20.55 8.18
N ASP A 154 -12.83 19.93 7.54
CA ASP A 154 -14.04 19.44 8.21
C ASP A 154 -13.73 18.30 9.21
N PHE A 155 -12.67 17.52 8.99
CA PHE A 155 -12.16 16.56 9.95
C PHE A 155 -11.48 17.20 11.17
N GLY A 156 -11.14 18.49 11.07
CA GLY A 156 -10.52 19.28 12.14
C GLY A 156 -9.02 19.50 11.96
N VAL A 157 -8.44 19.23 10.80
CA VAL A 157 -7.03 19.55 10.50
C VAL A 157 -6.93 21.05 10.25
N PRO A 158 -6.09 21.81 10.99
CA PRO A 158 -5.87 23.23 10.71
C PRO A 158 -5.28 23.42 9.32
N GLY A 159 -5.71 24.45 8.56
CA GLY A 159 -5.28 24.67 7.19
C GLY A 159 -3.75 24.78 7.03
N LYS A 160 -3.05 25.36 8.01
CA LYS A 160 -1.58 25.43 8.05
C LYS A 160 -0.88 24.09 8.24
N ASP A 161 -1.61 23.07 8.73
CA ASP A 161 -1.14 21.72 9.00
C ASP A 161 -1.56 20.73 7.89
N ILE A 162 -2.07 21.25 6.74
CA ILE A 162 -2.33 20.48 5.52
C ILE A 162 -1.16 20.65 4.56
N HIS A 163 -0.50 19.56 4.21
CA HIS A 163 0.69 19.54 3.37
C HIS A 163 0.48 18.72 2.10
N PHE A 164 1.13 19.13 1.02
CA PHE A 164 1.15 18.40 -0.24
C PHE A 164 2.58 17.98 -0.54
N VAL A 165 2.77 16.70 -0.88
CA VAL A 165 4.09 16.13 -1.13
C VAL A 165 4.06 15.38 -2.46
N VAL A 166 4.92 15.77 -3.39
CA VAL A 166 5.12 15.09 -4.67
C VAL A 166 6.13 13.97 -4.47
N SER A 167 5.70 12.73 -4.71
CA SER A 167 6.59 11.56 -4.73
C SER A 167 7.68 11.73 -5.80
N SER A 168 8.89 11.34 -5.47
CA SER A 168 10.05 11.49 -6.38
C SER A 168 9.86 10.82 -7.73
N GLY A 169 9.17 9.69 -7.77
CA GLY A 169 8.83 8.97 -8.99
C GLY A 169 7.67 9.56 -9.80
N ALA A 170 7.02 10.64 -9.32
CA ALA A 170 5.86 11.26 -9.95
C ALA A 170 6.13 12.67 -10.49
N LYS A 171 7.31 13.22 -10.25
CA LYS A 171 7.66 14.62 -10.57
C LYS A 171 7.41 15.03 -12.03
N SER A 172 7.66 14.13 -12.96
CA SER A 172 7.52 14.35 -14.40
C SER A 172 6.17 13.94 -14.98
N GLU A 173 5.27 13.38 -14.15
CA GLU A 173 3.94 12.98 -14.60
C GLU A 173 3.10 14.24 -14.93
N PRO A 174 2.60 14.40 -16.18
CA PRO A 174 1.91 15.63 -16.61
C PRO A 174 0.74 16.03 -15.70
N SER A 175 -0.01 15.06 -15.23
CA SER A 175 -1.11 15.24 -14.30
C SER A 175 -0.66 15.80 -12.95
N VAL A 176 0.44 15.30 -12.41
CA VAL A 176 1.01 15.77 -11.14
C VAL A 176 1.52 17.20 -11.27
N VAL A 177 2.18 17.52 -12.40
CA VAL A 177 2.62 18.90 -12.71
C VAL A 177 1.43 19.86 -12.75
N LYS A 178 0.35 19.49 -13.47
CA LYS A 178 -0.86 20.31 -13.59
C LYS A 178 -1.50 20.58 -12.22
N ILE A 179 -1.62 19.57 -11.39
CA ILE A 179 -2.20 19.70 -10.04
C ILE A 179 -1.30 20.51 -9.11
N SER A 180 0.01 20.29 -9.16
CA SER A 180 0.97 21.10 -8.38
C SER A 180 0.83 22.58 -8.72
N ASN A 181 0.64 22.94 -9.99
CA ASN A 181 0.38 24.30 -10.41
C ASN A 181 -0.97 24.82 -9.89
N GLY A 182 -2.02 24.00 -9.93
CA GLY A 182 -3.33 24.35 -9.35
C GLY A 182 -3.26 24.61 -7.85
N LEU A 183 -2.53 23.80 -7.09
CA LEU A 183 -2.30 23.99 -5.66
C LEU A 183 -1.52 25.29 -5.37
N LYS A 184 -0.45 25.56 -6.13
CA LYS A 184 0.33 26.80 -6.02
C LYS A 184 -0.55 28.02 -6.30
N ALA A 185 -1.45 27.94 -7.29
CA ALA A 185 -2.44 29.00 -7.59
C ALA A 185 -3.48 29.22 -6.47
N LEU A 186 -3.69 28.23 -5.61
CA LEU A 186 -4.51 28.31 -4.40
C LEU A 186 -3.70 28.72 -3.15
N ASN A 187 -2.44 29.13 -3.31
CA ASN A 187 -1.50 29.49 -2.26
C ASN A 187 -1.13 28.32 -1.31
N TYR A 188 -1.21 27.07 -1.79
CA TYR A 188 -0.68 25.93 -1.06
C TYR A 188 0.78 25.70 -1.43
N TYR A 189 1.58 25.38 -0.41
CA TYR A 189 2.96 24.96 -0.61
C TYR A 189 2.99 23.49 -1.01
N VAL A 190 3.65 23.20 -2.14
CA VAL A 190 3.84 21.85 -2.66
C VAL A 190 5.29 21.44 -2.42
N ASN A 191 5.49 20.43 -1.60
CA ASN A 191 6.81 19.90 -1.27
C ASN A 191 7.23 18.86 -2.29
N GLU A 192 8.33 19.08 -2.97
CA GLU A 192 8.92 18.10 -3.87
C GLU A 192 10.08 17.40 -3.14
N VAL A 193 10.04 16.07 -3.10
CA VAL A 193 11.07 15.27 -2.42
C VAL A 193 12.00 14.59 -3.41
N THR A 194 13.25 14.37 -2.99
CA THR A 194 14.19 13.50 -3.70
C THR A 194 13.97 12.04 -3.31
N PRO A 195 14.45 11.05 -4.11
CA PRO A 195 14.38 9.65 -3.71
C PRO A 195 15.00 9.37 -2.33
N GLN A 196 16.10 10.05 -2.02
CA GLN A 196 16.80 9.93 -0.72
C GLN A 196 15.97 10.49 0.43
N GLN A 197 15.33 11.64 0.24
CA GLN A 197 14.42 12.21 1.23
C GLN A 197 13.20 11.31 1.45
N GLU A 198 12.62 10.79 0.37
CA GLU A 198 11.47 9.88 0.41
C GLU A 198 11.83 8.59 1.17
N GLY A 199 13.00 8.00 0.87
CA GLY A 199 13.52 6.84 1.60
C GLY A 199 13.78 7.14 3.08
N THR A 200 14.29 8.33 3.41
CA THR A 200 14.52 8.76 4.79
C THR A 200 13.20 8.93 5.55
N TYR A 201 12.21 9.59 4.93
CA TYR A 201 10.88 9.76 5.54
C TYR A 201 10.16 8.42 5.71
N GLY A 202 10.23 7.55 4.69
CA GLY A 202 9.69 6.20 4.79
C GLY A 202 10.28 5.42 5.96
N LEU A 203 11.59 5.43 6.09
CA LEU A 203 12.29 4.77 7.19
C LEU A 203 11.84 5.32 8.56
N ASN A 204 11.79 6.65 8.72
CA ASN A 204 11.38 7.29 9.97
C ASN A 204 9.91 7.04 10.34
N CYS A 205 9.06 6.77 9.34
CA CYS A 205 7.66 6.44 9.56
C CYS A 205 7.46 5.00 10.03
N ILE A 206 8.11 4.05 9.34
CA ILE A 206 7.78 2.63 9.47
C ILE A 206 8.66 1.89 10.47
N MET A 207 9.85 2.42 10.77
CA MET A 207 10.87 1.73 11.55
C MET A 207 10.65 1.91 13.06
N PRO A 208 10.24 0.86 13.80
CA PRO A 208 10.18 0.97 15.25
C PRO A 208 11.59 1.12 15.85
N PRO A 209 11.77 1.92 16.92
CA PRO A 209 13.08 2.19 17.52
C PRO A 209 13.85 0.91 17.90
N SER A 210 13.18 -0.12 18.37
CA SER A 210 13.79 -1.41 18.74
C SER A 210 14.36 -2.22 17.57
N PHE A 211 14.01 -1.86 16.33
CA PHE A 211 14.44 -2.54 15.10
C PHE A 211 15.51 -1.79 14.31
N GLU A 212 15.83 -0.55 14.68
CA GLU A 212 16.68 0.35 13.90
C GLU A 212 18.06 -0.22 13.52
N GLN A 213 18.65 -1.04 14.40
CA GLN A 213 20.01 -1.54 14.23
C GLN A 213 20.10 -2.88 13.47
N ASN A 214 18.97 -3.56 13.29
CA ASN A 214 18.95 -4.91 12.68
C ASN A 214 17.95 -5.02 11.54
N SER A 215 17.41 -3.91 11.07
CA SER A 215 16.36 -3.91 10.06
C SER A 215 16.60 -2.87 8.97
N PHE A 216 15.92 -3.03 7.86
CA PHE A 216 15.91 -2.08 6.75
C PHE A 216 14.47 -1.85 6.28
N MET A 217 14.29 -0.81 5.51
CA MET A 217 13.01 -0.46 4.91
C MET A 217 13.07 -0.58 3.39
N VAL A 218 11.96 -1.04 2.80
CA VAL A 218 11.73 -1.02 1.35
C VAL A 218 10.37 -0.38 1.07
N ASP A 219 10.35 0.54 0.10
CA ASP A 219 9.12 1.09 -0.47
C ASP A 219 9.09 0.77 -1.97
N ILE A 220 8.22 -0.18 -2.38
CA ILE A 220 8.05 -0.55 -3.79
C ILE A 220 6.96 0.31 -4.40
N GLY A 221 7.38 1.44 -4.97
CA GLY A 221 6.51 2.35 -5.69
C GLY A 221 6.34 2.00 -7.17
N SER A 222 5.44 2.71 -7.85
CA SER A 222 5.23 2.57 -9.30
C SER A 222 6.40 3.12 -10.12
N GLY A 223 6.94 4.28 -9.74
CA GLY A 223 8.02 4.96 -10.46
C GLY A 223 9.41 4.46 -10.09
N ASN A 224 9.65 4.21 -8.81
CA ASN A 224 10.92 3.75 -8.25
C ASN A 224 10.70 2.92 -6.97
N THR A 225 11.74 2.20 -6.55
CA THR A 225 11.82 1.49 -5.27
C THR A 225 12.88 2.17 -4.40
N LYS A 226 12.57 2.47 -3.15
CA LYS A 226 13.51 3.03 -2.17
C LYS A 226 13.91 1.94 -1.18
N ILE A 227 15.18 1.94 -0.83
CA ILE A 227 15.78 0.98 0.12
C ILE A 227 16.56 1.81 1.14
N SER A 228 16.19 1.74 2.41
CA SER A 228 16.80 2.59 3.44
C SER A 228 17.06 1.81 4.73
N TRP A 229 18.17 2.16 5.41
CA TRP A 229 18.55 1.58 6.69
C TRP A 229 19.41 2.56 7.48
N LYS A 230 19.58 2.30 8.78
CA LYS A 230 20.50 3.05 9.64
C LYS A 230 21.87 2.39 9.72
N THR A 231 22.91 3.20 9.69
CA THR A 231 24.29 2.82 10.02
C THR A 231 24.77 3.77 11.12
N GLY A 232 24.71 3.32 12.36
CA GLY A 232 24.83 4.21 13.51
C GLY A 232 23.72 5.26 13.53
N SER A 233 24.06 6.54 13.54
CA SER A 233 23.09 7.65 13.44
C SER A 233 22.77 8.07 12.00
N ALA A 234 23.54 7.61 11.01
CA ALA A 234 23.35 7.99 9.61
C ALA A 234 22.29 7.10 8.93
N ILE A 235 21.45 7.72 8.09
CA ILE A 235 20.49 7.01 7.23
C ILE A 235 21.12 6.85 5.85
N GLN A 236 21.16 5.61 5.39
CA GLN A 236 21.45 5.27 4.01
C GLN A 236 20.11 5.15 3.25
N ALA A 237 20.02 5.77 2.09
CA ALA A 237 18.85 5.71 1.24
C ALA A 237 19.26 5.57 -0.23
N LEU A 238 18.83 4.49 -0.85
CA LEU A 238 19.12 4.12 -2.22
C LEU A 238 17.85 4.02 -3.04
N GLU A 239 17.98 4.09 -4.35
CA GLU A 239 16.90 4.00 -5.31
C GLU A 239 17.17 2.87 -6.32
N SER A 240 16.10 2.22 -6.78
CA SER A 240 16.10 1.23 -7.85
C SER A 240 14.80 1.32 -8.66
N HIS A 241 14.58 0.37 -9.59
CA HIS A 241 13.43 0.34 -10.49
C HIS A 241 12.10 0.26 -9.72
N GLY A 242 11.07 0.94 -10.24
CA GLY A 242 9.68 0.84 -9.75
C GLY A 242 8.84 -0.14 -10.57
N ALA A 243 7.67 -0.49 -10.06
CA ALA A 243 6.81 -1.53 -10.62
C ALA A 243 6.20 -1.21 -12.01
N LYS A 244 6.46 -0.03 -12.58
CA LYS A 244 6.11 0.33 -13.97
C LYS A 244 7.29 0.21 -14.94
N TYR A 245 8.37 -0.47 -14.59
CA TYR A 245 9.55 -0.61 -15.46
C TYR A 245 9.22 -1.24 -16.83
N PHE A 246 8.23 -2.12 -16.90
CA PHE A 246 7.78 -2.73 -18.14
C PHE A 246 7.33 -1.69 -19.19
N GLN A 247 6.85 -0.51 -18.77
CA GLN A 247 6.51 0.60 -19.66
C GLN A 247 7.74 1.27 -20.28
N LYS A 248 8.92 1.00 -19.74
CA LYS A 248 10.22 1.53 -20.22
C LYS A 248 11.01 0.51 -21.04
N SER A 249 10.38 -0.63 -21.41
CA SER A 249 11.01 -1.72 -22.15
C SER A 249 12.28 -2.29 -21.49
N ILE A 250 12.33 -2.27 -20.14
CA ILE A 250 13.40 -2.89 -19.36
C ILE A 250 12.99 -4.32 -19.05
N SER A 251 13.89 -5.29 -19.26
CA SER A 251 13.58 -6.70 -19.04
C SER A 251 13.45 -7.06 -17.55
N ASP A 252 12.64 -8.07 -17.25
CA ASP A 252 12.45 -8.61 -15.89
C ASP A 252 13.82 -9.03 -15.29
N GLN A 253 14.69 -9.67 -16.08
CA GLN A 253 16.02 -10.09 -15.64
C GLN A 253 16.92 -8.92 -15.28
N GLN A 254 16.98 -7.89 -16.12
CA GLN A 254 17.78 -6.70 -15.83
C GLN A 254 17.32 -6.02 -14.55
N VAL A 255 16.02 -5.86 -14.36
CA VAL A 255 15.47 -5.26 -13.12
C VAL A 255 15.79 -6.12 -11.90
N TYR A 256 15.65 -7.43 -12.01
CA TYR A 256 16.00 -8.37 -10.95
C TYR A 256 17.47 -8.19 -10.52
N ASP A 257 18.41 -8.15 -11.48
CA ASP A 257 19.83 -8.02 -11.20
C ASP A 257 20.19 -6.64 -10.62
N ASP A 258 19.61 -5.57 -11.15
CA ASP A 258 19.83 -4.19 -10.67
C ASP A 258 19.29 -4.01 -9.23
N VAL A 259 18.12 -4.57 -8.92
CA VAL A 259 17.54 -4.52 -7.59
C VAL A 259 18.40 -5.31 -6.61
N ARG A 260 18.85 -6.52 -6.98
CA ARG A 260 19.78 -7.31 -6.16
C ARG A 260 21.07 -6.55 -5.86
N LYS A 261 21.68 -5.97 -6.87
CA LYS A 261 22.89 -5.15 -6.72
C LYS A 261 22.66 -3.97 -5.78
N THR A 262 21.49 -3.36 -5.82
CA THR A 262 21.17 -2.21 -4.99
C THR A 262 20.92 -2.63 -3.54
N VAL A 263 20.06 -3.62 -3.30
CA VAL A 263 19.72 -4.11 -1.96
C VAL A 263 20.89 -4.87 -1.32
N GLY A 264 21.80 -5.44 -2.12
CA GLY A 264 23.02 -6.08 -1.65
C GLY A 264 23.95 -5.15 -0.85
N LYS A 265 23.76 -3.82 -0.97
CA LYS A 265 24.47 -2.80 -0.17
C LYS A 265 23.95 -2.67 1.25
N VAL A 266 22.77 -3.21 1.56
CA VAL A 266 22.26 -3.27 2.94
C VAL A 266 23.19 -4.15 3.76
N SER A 267 23.67 -3.62 4.89
CA SER A 267 24.55 -4.36 5.79
C SER A 267 23.92 -5.68 6.25
N GLY A 268 24.69 -6.73 6.36
CA GLY A 268 24.21 -8.01 6.88
C GLY A 268 23.53 -7.92 8.24
N ASN A 269 24.03 -7.03 9.11
CA ASN A 269 23.40 -6.77 10.42
C ASN A 269 21.99 -6.19 10.32
N ASN A 270 21.70 -5.47 9.25
CA ASN A 270 20.39 -4.86 9.03
C ASN A 270 19.37 -5.79 8.31
N ARG A 271 19.75 -7.03 7.98
CA ARG A 271 18.89 -7.95 7.21
C ARG A 271 17.99 -8.85 8.08
N GLY A 272 17.82 -8.55 9.37
CA GLY A 272 16.98 -9.33 10.28
C GLY A 272 15.49 -9.22 9.99
N THR A 273 15.00 -8.01 9.73
CA THR A 273 13.61 -7.72 9.35
C THR A 273 13.58 -6.65 8.26
N CYS A 274 12.75 -6.84 7.26
CA CYS A 274 12.43 -5.84 6.26
C CYS A 274 11.06 -5.23 6.56
N PHE A 275 11.01 -3.97 6.91
CA PHE A 275 9.76 -3.22 6.93
C PHE A 275 9.44 -2.76 5.51
N ILE A 276 8.27 -3.13 4.99
CA ILE A 276 7.95 -2.92 3.59
C ILE A 276 6.66 -2.12 3.42
N MET A 277 6.66 -1.16 2.50
CA MET A 277 5.51 -0.33 2.14
C MET A 277 5.41 -0.14 0.63
N GLY A 278 4.40 0.60 0.19
CA GLY A 278 4.15 0.91 -1.21
C GLY A 278 2.99 0.11 -1.81
N GLY A 279 2.57 0.49 -3.01
CA GLY A 279 1.36 -0.06 -3.62
C GLY A 279 1.42 -1.56 -3.93
N ILE A 280 2.58 -2.10 -4.29
CA ILE A 280 2.73 -3.53 -4.53
C ILE A 280 2.69 -4.32 -3.22
N PRO A 281 3.51 -4.00 -2.18
CA PRO A 281 3.39 -4.64 -0.88
C PRO A 281 1.98 -4.58 -0.27
N PHE A 282 1.25 -3.48 -0.47
CA PHE A 282 -0.15 -3.36 -0.07
C PHE A 282 -1.05 -4.43 -0.71
N GLU A 283 -0.92 -4.65 -2.02
CA GLU A 283 -1.71 -5.68 -2.70
C GLU A 283 -1.31 -7.12 -2.28
N LEU A 284 -0.03 -7.33 -1.93
CA LEU A 284 0.44 -8.61 -1.39
C LEU A 284 -0.05 -8.83 0.05
N ALA A 285 0.00 -7.79 0.88
CA ALA A 285 -0.45 -7.83 2.26
C ALA A 285 -1.95 -8.16 2.35
N LYS A 286 -2.79 -7.66 1.45
CA LYS A 286 -4.21 -8.04 1.37
C LYS A 286 -4.44 -9.53 1.26
N GLN A 287 -3.55 -10.26 0.57
CA GLN A 287 -3.65 -11.71 0.41
C GLN A 287 -3.15 -12.49 1.65
N SER A 288 -2.54 -11.80 2.60
CA SER A 288 -1.93 -12.39 3.81
C SER A 288 -2.55 -11.89 5.10
N ARG A 289 -3.32 -10.79 5.06
CA ARG A 289 -3.90 -10.14 6.24
C ARG A 289 -4.91 -11.05 6.92
N ASN A 290 -4.78 -11.13 8.25
CA ASN A 290 -5.72 -11.86 9.09
C ASN A 290 -6.41 -10.88 10.05
N GLY A 291 -7.57 -10.35 9.63
CA GLY A 291 -8.32 -9.40 10.45
C GLY A 291 -7.95 -7.94 10.19
N LYS A 292 -7.73 -7.17 11.26
CA LYS A 292 -7.47 -5.72 11.23
C LYS A 292 -6.11 -5.35 11.85
N GLU A 293 -5.20 -6.30 11.93
CA GLU A 293 -3.86 -6.04 12.46
C GLU A 293 -3.15 -4.91 11.69
N ARG A 294 -2.36 -4.11 12.40
CA ARG A 294 -1.54 -3.05 11.80
C ARG A 294 -0.35 -3.61 11.01
N TYR A 295 0.20 -4.73 11.45
CA TYR A 295 1.37 -5.34 10.83
C TYR A 295 1.02 -6.70 10.24
N THR A 296 1.32 -6.90 8.95
CA THR A 296 1.14 -8.18 8.27
C THR A 296 2.49 -8.69 7.77
N VAL A 297 2.85 -9.92 8.14
CA VAL A 297 4.03 -10.59 7.57
C VAL A 297 3.68 -11.11 6.18
N LEU A 298 4.46 -10.72 5.18
CA LEU A 298 4.29 -11.17 3.81
C LEU A 298 4.80 -12.61 3.64
N LYS A 299 4.15 -13.34 2.75
CA LYS A 299 4.59 -14.68 2.31
C LYS A 299 5.82 -14.56 1.41
N ALA A 300 6.47 -15.70 1.13
CA ALA A 300 7.53 -15.75 0.13
C ALA A 300 6.99 -15.32 -1.26
N PRO A 301 7.82 -14.69 -2.11
CA PRO A 301 7.37 -14.18 -3.40
C PRO A 301 6.68 -15.21 -4.31
N LEU A 302 7.08 -16.47 -4.23
CA LEU A 302 6.53 -17.58 -5.02
C LEU A 302 5.13 -18.02 -4.57
N ASP A 303 4.71 -17.63 -3.36
CA ASP A 303 3.38 -17.97 -2.82
C ASP A 303 2.30 -16.98 -3.26
N TYR A 304 2.66 -15.97 -4.05
CA TYR A 304 1.74 -15.00 -4.59
C TYR A 304 1.42 -15.23 -6.06
N LYS A 305 0.16 -14.99 -6.43
CA LYS A 305 -0.28 -14.96 -7.83
C LYS A 305 -0.44 -13.52 -8.28
N SER A 306 0.16 -13.15 -9.39
CA SER A 306 -0.01 -11.83 -9.99
C SER A 306 -1.29 -11.77 -10.83
N THR A 307 -1.99 -10.65 -10.78
CA THR A 307 -3.23 -10.38 -11.51
C THR A 307 -3.05 -9.41 -12.68
N GLY A 308 -1.82 -8.96 -12.96
CA GLY A 308 -1.52 -8.04 -14.06
C GLY A 308 -0.05 -7.64 -14.11
N GLU A 309 0.35 -6.97 -15.19
CA GLU A 309 1.76 -6.63 -15.48
C GLU A 309 2.43 -5.84 -14.35
N LYS A 310 1.75 -4.85 -13.78
CA LYS A 310 2.30 -4.04 -12.67
C LYS A 310 2.57 -4.90 -11.44
N GLN A 311 1.66 -5.82 -11.11
CA GLN A 311 1.83 -6.70 -9.97
C GLN A 311 2.93 -7.74 -10.22
N LYS A 312 2.99 -8.29 -11.45
CA LYS A 312 4.08 -9.18 -11.88
C LYS A 312 5.44 -8.49 -11.76
N ALA A 313 5.54 -7.27 -12.29
CA ALA A 313 6.76 -6.46 -12.19
C ALA A 313 7.15 -6.17 -10.73
N GLY A 314 6.18 -5.85 -9.88
CA GLY A 314 6.43 -5.63 -8.46
C GLY A 314 6.83 -6.90 -7.71
N LEU A 315 6.27 -8.07 -8.06
CA LEU A 315 6.70 -9.36 -7.53
C LEU A 315 8.13 -9.71 -7.95
N ASN A 316 8.55 -9.37 -9.17
CA ASN A 316 9.93 -9.53 -9.60
C ASN A 316 10.90 -8.69 -8.75
N ILE A 317 10.54 -7.45 -8.44
CA ILE A 317 11.32 -6.58 -7.52
C ILE A 317 11.35 -7.20 -6.12
N TYR A 318 10.20 -7.63 -5.58
CA TYR A 318 10.11 -8.25 -4.25
C TYR A 318 10.94 -9.52 -4.19
N LYS A 319 10.89 -10.36 -5.23
CA LYS A 319 11.71 -11.57 -5.34
C LYS A 319 13.20 -11.26 -5.31
N ALA A 320 13.64 -10.25 -6.06
CA ALA A 320 15.05 -9.84 -6.07
C ALA A 320 15.55 -9.42 -4.67
N ILE A 321 14.71 -8.67 -3.92
CA ILE A 321 15.03 -8.27 -2.54
C ILE A 321 15.07 -9.47 -1.61
N TYR A 322 14.07 -10.35 -1.72
CA TYR A 322 13.96 -11.57 -0.90
C TYR A 322 15.19 -12.48 -1.09
N ASP A 323 15.54 -12.78 -2.34
CA ASP A 323 16.64 -13.68 -2.68
C ASP A 323 18.01 -13.12 -2.26
N GLU A 324 18.23 -11.80 -2.42
CA GLU A 324 19.50 -11.17 -2.07
C GLU A 324 19.71 -11.02 -0.58
N THR A 325 18.66 -10.65 0.15
CA THR A 325 18.82 -10.34 1.58
C THR A 325 18.71 -11.56 2.46
N SER A 326 18.04 -12.62 2.01
CA SER A 326 17.66 -13.78 2.83
C SER A 326 17.00 -13.35 4.15
N CYS A 327 16.30 -12.20 4.12
CA CYS A 327 15.62 -11.64 5.27
C CYS A 327 14.53 -12.61 5.76
N LYS A 328 14.42 -12.78 7.08
CA LYS A 328 13.49 -13.76 7.67
C LYS A 328 12.04 -13.26 7.64
N ASN A 329 11.83 -11.96 7.83
CA ASN A 329 10.51 -11.36 7.95
C ASN A 329 10.39 -10.11 7.08
N PHE A 330 9.37 -10.09 6.22
CA PHE A 330 8.93 -8.90 5.50
C PHE A 330 7.62 -8.43 6.12
N VAL A 331 7.67 -7.30 6.82
CA VAL A 331 6.55 -6.78 7.62
C VAL A 331 5.95 -5.57 6.95
N PHE A 332 4.70 -5.70 6.50
CA PHE A 332 3.93 -4.60 5.95
C PHE A 332 3.20 -3.86 7.08
N ASP A 333 3.36 -2.54 7.16
CA ASP A 333 2.61 -1.67 8.08
C ASP A 333 1.45 -1.00 7.30
N TRP A 334 0.21 -1.27 7.71
CA TRP A 334 -0.99 -0.74 7.08
C TRP A 334 -1.17 0.76 7.24
N ASP A 335 -0.55 1.35 8.24
CA ASP A 335 -0.69 2.76 8.56
C ASP A 335 0.44 3.60 7.98
N ALA A 336 1.57 2.98 7.56
CA ALA A 336 2.75 3.71 7.15
C ALA A 336 2.69 4.23 5.71
N ASN A 337 3.13 5.47 5.54
CA ASN A 337 3.45 6.07 4.26
C ASN A 337 4.60 7.07 4.44
N PHE A 338 5.46 7.26 3.43
CA PHE A 338 6.59 8.18 3.53
C PHE A 338 6.15 9.62 3.81
N THR A 339 4.97 10.02 3.36
CA THR A 339 4.44 11.37 3.62
C THR A 339 4.06 11.59 5.08
N ILE A 340 3.69 10.54 5.80
CA ILE A 340 3.55 10.58 7.25
C ILE A 340 4.92 10.85 7.89
N GLY A 341 5.98 10.16 7.42
CA GLY A 341 7.34 10.45 7.85
C GLY A 341 7.79 11.88 7.56
N PHE A 342 7.34 12.47 6.45
CA PHE A 342 7.51 13.88 6.18
C PHE A 342 6.84 14.74 7.27
N LEU A 343 5.58 14.46 7.64
CA LEU A 343 4.89 15.19 8.74
C LEU A 343 5.62 15.05 10.08
N LEU A 344 6.16 13.86 10.37
CA LEU A 344 6.94 13.61 11.58
C LEU A 344 8.26 14.41 11.61
N GLY A 345 8.83 14.73 10.45
CA GLY A 345 10.01 15.57 10.28
C GLY A 345 9.76 17.07 10.47
N LEU A 346 8.51 17.53 10.40
CA LEU A 346 8.16 18.93 10.61
C LEU A 346 8.33 19.33 12.09
N LYS A 347 8.78 20.59 12.30
CA LYS A 347 8.95 21.20 13.63
C LYS A 347 7.61 21.52 14.28
#